data_b38da89c5bcc37112804bd29c60ef9af
#
_entry.id   b38da89c5bcc37112804bd29c60ef9af
#
_cell.length_a   1.000
_cell.length_b   1.000
_cell.length_c   1.000
_cell.angle_alpha   90.00
_cell.angle_beta   90.00
_cell.angle_gamma   90.00
#
_symmetry.space_group_name_H-M   'P 1'
#
loop_
_entity.id
_entity.type
_entity.pdbx_description
1 polymer ?
#
loop_
_entity_poly.entity_id
_entity_poly.type
_entity_poly.pdbx_seq_one_letter_code
_entity_poly.pdbx_strand_id
1 'polypeptide(L)'
;AMKASSAVMLHNGALLDNQLITSFLGEYARLVKFLLPDITVGTNGKNDYRSIYSTVCHELAHASHFTKAGKSFWDRYIAYIISTFISTGGMTYGDGQAADAGYCEVGEMWAYYLESRMYKDRYGGGFPTFGTSFWFYPQIFRYLDERGLKPAQLFSVLDSEVVGRDALRAALLAEFP
;
A
#
# COMPACT_ATOMS: atom_id res chain seq x y z
N ALA A 1 -4.64 23.41 -2.80
CA ALA A 1 -5.59 22.33 -3.04
C ALA A 1 -4.88 21.25 -3.82
N MET A 2 -4.45 20.19 -3.16
CA MET A 2 -3.96 18.98 -3.85
C MET A 2 -5.10 18.45 -4.71
N LYS A 3 -4.89 18.40 -6.02
CA LYS A 3 -5.77 17.65 -6.91
C LYS A 3 -5.46 16.17 -6.68
N ALA A 4 -6.01 15.59 -5.64
CA ALA A 4 -5.87 14.18 -5.39
C ALA A 4 -6.74 13.43 -6.39
N SER A 5 -6.12 12.90 -7.44
CA SER A 5 -6.73 11.91 -8.34
C SER A 5 -6.62 10.49 -7.79
N SER A 6 -6.18 10.33 -6.57
CA SER A 6 -5.86 9.07 -5.91
C SER A 6 -6.46 9.03 -4.52
N ALA A 7 -6.78 7.85 -4.06
CA ALA A 7 -7.06 7.59 -2.67
C ALA A 7 -5.76 7.49 -1.88
N VAL A 8 -5.85 7.72 -0.60
CA VAL A 8 -4.74 7.57 0.32
C VAL A 8 -5.27 6.90 1.58
N MET A 9 -4.71 5.77 1.95
CA MET A 9 -4.83 5.23 3.29
C MET A 9 -3.72 5.85 4.14
N LEU A 10 -4.12 6.72 5.04
CA LEU A 10 -3.23 7.27 6.04
C LEU A 10 -3.77 6.84 7.39
N HIS A 11 -3.13 5.84 7.99
CA HIS A 11 -3.46 5.52 9.38
C HIS A 11 -3.07 6.72 10.23
N ASN A 12 -4.08 7.40 10.80
CA ASN A 12 -3.90 8.67 11.52
C ASN A 12 -2.85 8.58 12.64
N GLY A 13 -2.73 7.42 13.30
CA GLY A 13 -1.70 7.19 14.30
C GLY A 13 -0.30 7.24 13.72
N ALA A 14 -0.03 6.51 12.65
CA ALA A 14 1.29 6.45 12.03
C ALA A 14 1.69 7.77 11.38
N LEU A 15 0.75 8.44 10.71
CA LEU A 15 1.01 9.73 10.07
C LEU A 15 1.38 10.83 11.06
N LEU A 16 0.65 10.92 12.18
CA LEU A 16 0.77 12.03 13.14
C LEU A 16 1.83 11.77 14.22
N ASP A 17 2.28 10.54 14.36
CA ASP A 17 3.47 10.21 15.14
C ASP A 17 4.78 10.36 14.33
N ASN A 18 4.66 10.58 13.00
CA ASN A 18 5.82 10.86 12.17
C ASN A 18 6.35 12.28 12.47
N GLN A 19 7.63 12.36 12.89
CA GLN A 19 8.25 13.61 13.31
C GLN A 19 8.24 14.70 12.23
N LEU A 20 8.32 14.33 10.94
CA LEU A 20 8.26 15.30 9.84
C LEU A 20 6.87 15.97 9.75
N ILE A 21 5.81 15.21 9.95
CA ILE A 21 4.44 15.72 9.88
C ILE A 21 4.08 16.47 11.15
N THR A 22 4.49 15.99 12.31
CA THR A 22 4.28 16.71 13.57
C THR A 22 5.04 18.02 13.63
N SER A 23 6.25 18.08 13.07
CA SER A 23 6.99 19.36 12.97
C SER A 23 6.34 20.36 12.01
N PHE A 24 5.68 19.87 10.96
CA PHE A 24 4.97 20.70 9.99
C PHE A 24 3.60 21.18 10.49
N LEU A 25 2.87 20.32 11.22
CA LEU A 25 1.52 20.62 11.73
C LEU A 25 1.53 21.30 13.11
N GLY A 26 2.65 21.22 13.85
CA GLY A 26 2.78 21.83 15.18
C GLY A 26 1.65 21.39 16.13
N GLU A 27 1.08 22.36 16.86
CA GLU A 27 0.01 22.11 17.84
C GLU A 27 -1.29 21.59 17.22
N TYR A 28 -1.50 21.78 15.91
CA TYR A 28 -2.68 21.31 15.21
C TYR A 28 -2.66 19.78 14.94
N ALA A 29 -1.53 19.11 15.12
CA ALA A 29 -1.41 17.68 14.89
C ALA A 29 -2.43 16.84 15.67
N ARG A 30 -2.73 17.20 16.92
CA ARG A 30 -3.72 16.50 17.76
C ARG A 30 -5.16 16.67 17.25
N LEU A 31 -5.51 17.88 16.79
CA LEU A 31 -6.85 18.16 16.25
C LEU A 31 -7.03 17.45 14.91
N VAL A 32 -6.03 17.45 14.07
CA VAL A 32 -6.00 16.77 12.77
C VAL A 32 -6.15 15.26 12.96
N LYS A 33 -5.47 14.65 13.96
CA LYS A 33 -5.59 13.24 14.31
C LYS A 33 -7.04 12.77 14.57
N PHE A 34 -7.83 13.63 15.19
CA PHE A 34 -9.23 13.30 15.53
C PHE A 34 -10.20 13.49 14.34
N LEU A 35 -9.86 14.37 13.39
CA LEU A 35 -10.77 14.80 12.33
C LEU A 35 -10.51 14.13 10.97
N LEU A 36 -9.34 13.52 10.76
CA LEU A 36 -9.04 12.89 9.47
C LEU A 36 -9.44 11.42 9.46
N PRO A 37 -10.14 10.98 8.42
CA PRO A 37 -10.42 9.56 8.20
C PRO A 37 -9.13 8.79 7.89
N ASP A 38 -9.06 7.52 8.28
CA ASP A 38 -7.94 6.64 7.98
C ASP A 38 -7.83 6.34 6.47
N ILE A 39 -8.96 6.34 5.78
CA ILE A 39 -9.02 6.15 4.33
C ILE A 39 -9.77 7.31 3.70
N THR A 40 -9.15 7.96 2.72
CA THR A 40 -9.78 9.01 1.92
C THR A 40 -9.76 8.61 0.45
N VAL A 41 -10.92 8.55 -0.19
CA VAL A 41 -11.06 8.25 -1.62
C VAL A 41 -11.44 9.52 -2.37
N GLY A 42 -10.53 9.97 -3.24
CA GLY A 42 -10.79 11.10 -4.12
C GLY A 42 -11.65 10.69 -5.32
N THR A 43 -12.78 11.34 -5.53
CA THR A 43 -13.69 11.02 -6.63
C THR A 43 -13.51 11.89 -7.88
N ASN A 44 -12.70 12.89 -7.86
CA ASN A 44 -12.28 13.83 -8.94
C ASN A 44 -13.00 13.72 -10.30
N GLY A 45 -14.34 13.74 -10.29
CA GLY A 45 -15.16 13.71 -11.51
C GLY A 45 -15.17 12.36 -12.26
N LYS A 46 -14.54 11.34 -11.75
CA LYS A 46 -14.67 9.97 -12.26
C LYS A 46 -15.83 9.29 -11.54
N ASN A 47 -17.01 9.36 -12.13
CA ASN A 47 -18.21 8.65 -11.64
C ASN A 47 -18.19 7.15 -12.03
N ASP A 48 -17.03 6.58 -12.38
CA ASP A 48 -16.92 5.17 -12.66
C ASP A 48 -16.83 4.37 -11.36
N TYR A 49 -17.91 3.70 -11.02
CA TYR A 49 -18.05 2.88 -9.83
C TYR A 49 -17.01 1.74 -9.77
N ARG A 50 -16.52 1.25 -10.91
CA ARG A 50 -15.49 0.20 -10.96
C ARG A 50 -14.15 0.74 -10.50
N SER A 51 -13.81 1.95 -10.91
CA SER A 51 -12.61 2.65 -10.46
C SER A 51 -12.67 2.95 -8.96
N ILE A 52 -13.81 3.42 -8.45
CA ILE A 52 -14.01 3.64 -7.01
C ILE A 52 -13.87 2.33 -6.24
N TYR A 53 -14.50 1.25 -6.72
CA TYR A 53 -14.41 -0.07 -6.09
C TYR A 53 -12.96 -0.57 -6.02
N SER A 54 -12.22 -0.51 -7.12
CA SER A 54 -10.83 -0.97 -7.16
C SER A 54 -9.96 -0.16 -6.20
N THR A 55 -10.09 1.16 -6.21
CA THR A 55 -9.38 2.05 -5.30
C THR A 55 -9.68 1.74 -3.81
N VAL A 56 -10.96 1.53 -3.47
CA VAL A 56 -11.34 1.15 -2.10
C VAL A 56 -10.71 -0.18 -1.69
N CYS A 57 -10.70 -1.17 -2.59
CA CYS A 57 -10.05 -2.46 -2.32
C CYS A 57 -8.54 -2.31 -2.10
N HIS A 58 -7.88 -1.42 -2.85
CA HIS A 58 -6.47 -1.09 -2.68
C HIS A 58 -6.19 -0.53 -1.27
N GLU A 59 -6.92 0.49 -0.85
CA GLU A 59 -6.73 1.11 0.46
C GLU A 59 -7.07 0.16 1.62
N LEU A 60 -8.09 -0.68 1.47
CA LEU A 60 -8.41 -1.72 2.46
C LEU A 60 -7.33 -2.80 2.54
N ALA A 61 -6.64 -3.09 1.44
CA ALA A 61 -5.49 -3.99 1.46
C ALA A 61 -4.34 -3.40 2.29
N HIS A 62 -4.06 -2.11 2.15
CA HIS A 62 -3.11 -1.41 3.03
C HIS A 62 -3.52 -1.50 4.50
N ALA A 63 -4.79 -1.26 4.82
CA ALA A 63 -5.30 -1.37 6.19
C ALA A 63 -5.13 -2.79 6.75
N SER A 64 -5.37 -3.84 5.94
CA SER A 64 -5.13 -5.22 6.35
C SER A 64 -3.65 -5.49 6.63
N HIS A 65 -2.77 -5.01 5.76
CA HIS A 65 -1.33 -5.15 5.94
C HIS A 65 -0.83 -4.36 7.16
N PHE A 66 -1.36 -3.16 7.41
CA PHE A 66 -1.07 -2.42 8.64
C PHE A 66 -1.38 -3.25 9.89
N THR A 67 -2.53 -3.90 9.93
CA THR A 67 -2.94 -4.75 11.06
C THR A 67 -1.98 -5.94 11.25
N LYS A 68 -1.44 -6.49 10.17
CA LYS A 68 -0.53 -7.63 10.17
C LYS A 68 0.92 -7.25 10.49
N ALA A 69 1.48 -6.29 9.75
CA ALA A 69 2.88 -5.89 9.85
C ALA A 69 3.13 -4.89 10.99
N GLY A 70 2.09 -4.19 11.45
CA GLY A 70 2.16 -3.29 12.60
C GLY A 70 2.72 -1.91 12.30
N LYS A 71 2.65 -1.07 13.33
CA LYS A 71 2.98 0.36 13.25
C LYS A 71 4.42 0.62 12.81
N SER A 72 5.39 -0.13 13.32
CA SER A 72 6.82 0.11 13.02
C SER A 72 7.14 -0.04 11.53
N PHE A 73 6.57 -1.06 10.87
CA PHE A 73 6.67 -1.25 9.43
C PHE A 73 6.09 -0.05 8.68
N TRP A 74 4.89 0.38 9.07
CA TRP A 74 4.17 1.43 8.38
C TRP A 74 4.72 2.83 8.62
N ASP A 75 5.38 3.10 9.76
CA ASP A 75 6.13 4.34 9.97
C ASP A 75 7.27 4.46 8.95
N ARG A 76 7.99 3.37 8.67
CA ARG A 76 9.05 3.33 7.65
C ARG A 76 8.50 3.49 6.24
N TYR A 77 7.41 2.79 5.93
CA TYR A 77 6.71 2.92 4.64
C TYR A 77 6.31 4.39 4.39
N ILE A 78 5.62 5.03 5.36
CA ILE A 78 5.17 6.42 5.23
C ILE A 78 6.36 7.38 5.12
N ALA A 79 7.40 7.19 5.93
CA ALA A 79 8.61 8.01 5.84
C ALA A 79 9.28 7.91 4.46
N TYR A 80 9.34 6.70 3.88
CA TYR A 80 9.83 6.49 2.53
C TYR A 80 9.00 7.28 1.49
N ILE A 81 7.67 7.14 1.52
CA ILE A 81 6.76 7.81 0.57
C ILE A 81 6.93 9.34 0.65
N ILE A 82 6.97 9.91 1.87
CA ILE A 82 7.11 11.35 2.06
C ILE A 82 8.48 11.83 1.58
N SER A 83 9.57 11.17 1.98
CA SER A 83 10.92 11.55 1.58
C SER A 83 11.13 11.47 0.08
N THR A 84 10.60 10.42 -0.54
CA THR A 84 10.66 10.22 -1.99
C THR A 84 9.87 11.27 -2.75
N PHE A 85 8.64 11.56 -2.32
CA PHE A 85 7.82 12.61 -2.91
C PHE A 85 8.52 13.98 -2.90
N ILE A 86 9.14 14.33 -1.78
CA ILE A 86 9.86 15.60 -1.61
C ILE A 86 11.12 15.61 -2.49
N SER A 87 11.95 14.57 -2.44
CA SER A 87 13.25 14.52 -3.13
C SER A 87 13.12 14.44 -4.65
N THR A 88 12.04 13.84 -5.16
CA THR A 88 11.80 13.68 -6.60
C THR A 88 10.92 14.76 -7.21
N GLY A 89 10.39 15.68 -6.41
CA GLY A 89 9.46 16.71 -6.87
C GLY A 89 8.08 16.15 -7.26
N GLY A 90 7.65 15.03 -6.67
CA GLY A 90 6.29 14.53 -6.81
C GLY A 90 6.11 13.06 -7.21
N MET A 91 7.19 12.29 -7.33
CA MET A 91 7.10 10.83 -7.58
C MET A 91 6.88 10.09 -6.25
N THR A 92 5.67 9.63 -6.03
CA THR A 92 5.28 9.00 -4.76
C THR A 92 6.11 7.75 -4.41
N TYR A 93 6.38 6.89 -5.41
CA TYR A 93 7.05 5.62 -5.17
C TYR A 93 8.55 5.62 -5.50
N GLY A 94 9.07 6.68 -6.12
CA GLY A 94 10.47 6.75 -6.56
C GLY A 94 10.85 5.62 -7.54
N ASP A 95 12.11 5.23 -7.48
CA ASP A 95 12.72 4.20 -8.34
C ASP A 95 13.06 2.89 -7.60
N GLY A 96 12.76 2.80 -6.32
CA GLY A 96 13.01 1.63 -5.50
C GLY A 96 14.47 1.46 -5.02
N GLN A 97 15.32 2.45 -5.19
CA GLN A 97 16.76 2.34 -4.84
C GLN A 97 17.11 2.83 -3.43
N ALA A 98 16.20 3.60 -2.79
CA ALA A 98 16.44 4.09 -1.44
C ALA A 98 16.36 2.97 -0.39
N ALA A 99 17.04 3.14 0.74
CA ALA A 99 17.22 2.12 1.78
C ALA A 99 15.91 1.52 2.31
N ASP A 100 14.85 2.34 2.46
CA ASP A 100 13.55 1.91 2.98
C ASP A 100 12.54 1.55 1.86
N ALA A 101 12.98 1.43 0.61
CA ALA A 101 12.13 1.10 -0.53
C ALA A 101 11.39 -0.24 -0.34
N GLY A 102 12.00 -1.22 0.34
CA GLY A 102 11.40 -2.52 0.59
C GLY A 102 10.08 -2.48 1.35
N TYR A 103 9.88 -1.51 2.24
CA TYR A 103 8.61 -1.30 2.94
C TYR A 103 7.48 -0.89 1.96
N CYS A 104 7.79 0.03 1.06
CA CYS A 104 6.89 0.42 -0.02
C CYS A 104 6.64 -0.75 -0.98
N GLU A 105 7.70 -1.49 -1.35
CA GLU A 105 7.62 -2.61 -2.27
C GLU A 105 6.56 -3.63 -1.82
N VAL A 106 6.67 -4.14 -0.61
CA VAL A 106 5.76 -5.17 -0.09
C VAL A 106 4.36 -4.62 0.13
N GLY A 107 4.23 -3.42 0.69
CA GLY A 107 2.95 -2.77 0.92
C GLY A 107 2.15 -2.57 -0.38
N GLU A 108 2.81 -2.04 -1.43
CA GLU A 108 2.19 -1.80 -2.73
C GLU A 108 1.95 -3.09 -3.53
N MET A 109 2.86 -4.06 -3.46
CA MET A 109 2.65 -5.38 -4.07
C MET A 109 1.37 -6.03 -3.56
N TRP A 110 1.16 -6.02 -2.24
CA TRP A 110 -0.05 -6.56 -1.61
C TRP A 110 -1.30 -5.79 -2.03
N ALA A 111 -1.25 -4.47 -1.97
CA ALA A 111 -2.41 -3.63 -2.27
C ALA A 111 -2.87 -3.78 -3.73
N TYR A 112 -1.96 -3.70 -4.71
CA TYR A 112 -2.30 -3.87 -6.12
C TYR A 112 -2.70 -5.30 -6.49
N TYR A 113 -2.13 -6.30 -5.81
CA TYR A 113 -2.56 -7.68 -6.00
C TYR A 113 -4.00 -7.88 -5.50
N LEU A 114 -4.30 -7.46 -4.27
CA LEU A 114 -5.62 -7.66 -3.69
C LEU A 114 -6.70 -6.84 -4.42
N GLU A 115 -6.39 -5.61 -4.81
CA GLU A 115 -7.22 -4.80 -5.71
C GLU A 115 -7.57 -5.57 -6.99
N SER A 116 -6.54 -6.13 -7.67
CA SER A 116 -6.70 -6.89 -8.89
C SER A 116 -7.53 -8.17 -8.67
N ARG A 117 -7.31 -8.86 -7.56
CA ARG A 117 -8.04 -10.06 -7.19
C ARG A 117 -9.52 -9.78 -6.93
N MET A 118 -9.80 -8.78 -6.10
CA MET A 118 -11.17 -8.37 -5.76
C MET A 118 -11.93 -7.86 -6.99
N TYR A 119 -11.24 -7.13 -7.88
CA TYR A 119 -11.83 -6.69 -9.14
C TYR A 119 -12.22 -7.88 -10.04
N LYS A 120 -11.30 -8.85 -10.21
CA LYS A 120 -11.54 -10.08 -10.97
C LYS A 120 -12.72 -10.86 -10.39
N ASP A 121 -12.78 -11.05 -9.06
CA ASP A 121 -13.84 -11.81 -8.41
C ASP A 121 -15.21 -11.14 -8.57
N ARG A 122 -15.26 -9.82 -8.58
CA ARG A 122 -16.51 -9.07 -8.71
C ARG A 122 -17.00 -8.94 -10.15
N TYR A 123 -16.10 -8.69 -11.10
CA TYR A 123 -16.48 -8.33 -12.47
C TYR A 123 -16.16 -9.42 -13.49
N GLY A 124 -15.48 -10.47 -13.09
CA GLY A 124 -15.06 -11.55 -13.97
C GLY A 124 -13.85 -11.20 -14.85
N GLY A 125 -13.48 -12.12 -15.73
CA GLY A 125 -12.34 -11.94 -16.63
C GLY A 125 -11.00 -12.34 -16.01
N GLY A 126 -9.91 -11.88 -16.65
CA GLY A 126 -8.55 -12.07 -16.15
C GLY A 126 -8.19 -11.07 -15.06
N PHE A 127 -7.00 -11.23 -14.47
CA PHE A 127 -6.45 -10.23 -13.58
C PHE A 127 -6.19 -8.92 -14.33
N PRO A 128 -6.68 -7.77 -13.81
CA PRO A 128 -6.26 -6.47 -14.33
C PRO A 128 -4.75 -6.24 -14.18
N THR A 129 -4.22 -5.30 -14.95
CA THR A 129 -2.79 -4.94 -14.91
C THR A 129 -2.48 -3.81 -13.91
N PHE A 130 -3.28 -3.65 -12.87
CA PHE A 130 -3.08 -2.62 -11.86
C PHE A 130 -1.69 -2.71 -11.24
N GLY A 131 -0.97 -1.61 -11.18
CA GLY A 131 0.36 -1.50 -10.59
C GLY A 131 1.51 -2.19 -11.32
N THR A 132 1.28 -2.88 -12.46
CA THR A 132 2.33 -3.66 -13.15
C THR A 132 3.41 -2.84 -13.83
N SER A 133 3.19 -1.55 -14.02
CA SER A 133 4.18 -0.60 -14.55
C SER A 133 5.14 -0.08 -13.49
N PHE A 134 4.90 -0.34 -12.22
CA PHE A 134 5.76 0.10 -11.14
C PHE A 134 6.86 -0.94 -10.85
N TRP A 135 7.90 -0.49 -10.16
CA TRP A 135 9.08 -1.30 -9.84
C TRP A 135 8.84 -2.40 -8.78
N PHE A 136 7.74 -2.37 -8.04
CA PHE A 136 7.42 -3.33 -6.97
C PHE A 136 6.68 -4.62 -7.40
N TYR A 137 6.43 -4.83 -8.67
CA TYR A 137 5.98 -6.08 -9.31
C TYR A 137 4.82 -6.84 -8.64
N PRO A 138 3.60 -6.29 -8.53
CA PRO A 138 2.46 -6.98 -7.93
C PRO A 138 2.05 -8.27 -8.66
N GLN A 139 2.51 -8.48 -9.89
CA GLN A 139 2.30 -9.70 -10.66
C GLN A 139 2.91 -10.95 -10.04
N ILE A 140 3.83 -10.84 -9.08
CA ILE A 140 4.38 -11.99 -8.34
C ILE A 140 3.26 -12.67 -7.54
N PHE A 141 2.49 -11.93 -6.78
CA PHE A 141 1.36 -12.50 -6.03
C PHE A 141 0.27 -13.07 -6.95
N ARG A 142 -0.01 -12.43 -8.09
CA ARG A 142 -0.95 -12.96 -9.08
C ARG A 142 -0.48 -14.29 -9.65
N TYR A 143 0.80 -14.39 -9.99
CA TYR A 143 1.41 -15.61 -10.47
C TYR A 143 1.26 -16.77 -9.48
N LEU A 144 1.46 -16.50 -8.19
CA LEU A 144 1.32 -17.49 -7.14
C LEU A 144 -0.16 -17.90 -6.92
N ASP A 145 -1.08 -16.95 -6.95
CA ASP A 145 -2.53 -17.20 -6.86
C ASP A 145 -3.03 -18.06 -8.02
N GLU A 146 -2.61 -17.78 -9.26
CA GLU A 146 -2.95 -18.58 -10.44
C GLU A 146 -2.40 -20.02 -10.36
N ARG A 147 -1.40 -20.26 -9.51
CA ARG A 147 -0.85 -21.59 -9.20
C ARG A 147 -1.42 -22.25 -7.96
N GLY A 148 -2.42 -21.64 -7.35
CA GLY A 148 -3.20 -22.25 -6.29
C GLY A 148 -2.98 -21.70 -4.89
N LEU A 149 -1.98 -20.82 -4.65
CA LEU A 149 -1.82 -20.13 -3.37
C LEU A 149 -2.94 -19.12 -3.19
N LYS A 150 -3.73 -19.31 -2.14
CA LYS A 150 -4.88 -18.44 -1.87
C LYS A 150 -4.45 -17.10 -1.24
N PRO A 151 -5.25 -16.02 -1.38
CA PRO A 151 -4.94 -14.74 -0.76
C PRO A 151 -4.61 -14.83 0.74
N ALA A 152 -5.34 -15.65 1.49
CA ALA A 152 -5.07 -15.87 2.93
C ALA A 152 -3.68 -16.49 3.20
N GLN A 153 -3.22 -17.39 2.34
CA GLN A 153 -1.90 -18.01 2.42
C GLN A 153 -0.80 -16.99 2.07
N LEU A 154 -1.01 -16.19 1.03
CA LEU A 154 -0.09 -15.12 0.67
C LEU A 154 -0.02 -14.06 1.78
N PHE A 155 -1.14 -13.77 2.42
CA PHE A 155 -1.21 -12.82 3.53
C PHE A 155 -0.54 -13.33 4.81
N SER A 156 -0.55 -14.65 5.06
CA SER A 156 0.02 -15.21 6.30
C SER A 156 1.50 -14.89 6.50
N VAL A 157 2.25 -14.71 5.43
CA VAL A 157 3.69 -14.39 5.47
C VAL A 157 4.02 -12.91 5.56
N LEU A 158 3.05 -12.00 5.43
CA LEU A 158 3.28 -10.54 5.36
C LEU A 158 3.38 -9.90 6.75
N ASP A 159 4.36 -10.30 7.54
CA ASP A 159 4.62 -9.71 8.86
C ASP A 159 5.62 -8.54 8.79
N SER A 160 5.99 -7.99 9.95
CA SER A 160 6.88 -6.84 10.08
C SER A 160 8.29 -7.06 9.53
N GLU A 161 8.74 -8.31 9.44
CA GLU A 161 10.11 -8.67 9.03
C GLU A 161 10.22 -8.83 7.51
N VAL A 162 9.09 -8.91 6.81
CA VAL A 162 9.04 -9.10 5.37
C VAL A 162 9.19 -7.76 4.66
N VAL A 163 10.44 -7.29 4.57
CA VAL A 163 10.81 -6.02 3.95
C VAL A 163 11.50 -6.28 2.60
N GLY A 164 10.79 -5.99 1.52
CA GLY A 164 11.27 -6.21 0.15
C GLY A 164 11.10 -7.63 -0.36
N ARG A 165 11.39 -7.80 -1.65
CA ARG A 165 11.16 -9.08 -2.39
C ARG A 165 11.98 -10.25 -1.89
N ASP A 166 13.21 -10.03 -1.44
CA ASP A 166 14.07 -11.12 -1.00
C ASP A 166 13.57 -11.71 0.33
N ALA A 167 13.15 -10.86 1.28
CA ALA A 167 12.52 -11.32 2.51
C ALA A 167 11.16 -12.00 2.23
N LEU A 168 10.35 -11.45 1.32
CA LEU A 168 9.10 -12.06 0.89
C LEU A 168 9.33 -13.45 0.29
N ARG A 169 10.32 -13.58 -0.60
CA ARG A 169 10.66 -14.87 -1.20
C ARG A 169 11.09 -15.88 -0.14
N ALA A 170 11.95 -15.46 0.81
CA ALA A 170 12.39 -16.33 1.89
C ALA A 170 11.22 -16.80 2.76
N ALA A 171 10.32 -15.90 3.15
CA ALA A 171 9.14 -16.22 3.94
C ALA A 171 8.19 -17.19 3.21
N LEU A 172 7.93 -16.95 1.91
CA LEU A 172 7.11 -17.85 1.09
C LEU A 172 7.70 -19.25 0.95
N LEU A 173 9.01 -19.38 0.73
CA LEU A 173 9.69 -20.67 0.64
C LEU A 173 9.76 -21.41 1.98
N ALA A 174 9.78 -20.69 3.09
CA ALA A 174 9.75 -21.30 4.43
C ALA A 174 8.35 -21.85 4.78
N GLU A 175 7.30 -21.15 4.36
CA GLU A 175 5.93 -21.53 4.69
C GLU A 175 5.35 -22.54 3.68
N PHE A 176 5.75 -22.45 2.39
CA PHE A 176 5.24 -23.27 1.28
C PHE A 176 6.41 -23.90 0.52
N PRO A 177 7.06 -24.94 1.08
CA PRO A 177 8.22 -25.59 0.49
C PRO A 177 7.91 -26.36 -0.83
#